data_71ebe43db162ed84de232ac9a0456ded
#
_entry.id   71ebe43db162ed84de232ac9a0456ded
#
_cell.length_a   1.000
_cell.length_b   1.000
_cell.length_c   1.000
_cell.angle_alpha   90.00
_cell.angle_beta   90.00
_cell.angle_gamma   90.00
#
_symmetry.space_group_name_H-M   'P 1'
#
loop_
_entity.id
_entity.type
_entity.pdbx_description
1 polymer ?
#
loop_
_entity_poly.entity_id
_entity_poly.type
_entity_poly.pdbx_seq_one_letter_code
_entity_poly.pdbx_strand_id
1 'polypeptide(L)'
;MHDPRVIVALDYDNKDTALAFVDKLDSSLCKLKVGKEMFTLFGPEFVKALIAKGFDVFLDLKFHDIPNTVAKACKAAAELGVWMVNVHASGGLPMMQAAKEAVATSSNPQTKLIAVTVLTSMDEAQLADVVSGVTPEQQVLRLAALTEKAGLDGIVCSAQEACALREKHSDDFLLVTPGIRPVGADAGDQKRVMTPPDAMKAGVSYLVMGRPITKA
;
A
#
# COMPACT_ATOMS: atom_id res chain seq x y z
N MET A 1 14.42 17.36 -0.65
CA MET A 1 13.85 16.82 0.61
C MET A 1 14.07 15.30 0.60
N HIS A 2 14.55 14.70 1.68
CA HIS A 2 14.73 13.24 1.74
C HIS A 2 13.34 12.57 1.76
N ASP A 3 13.11 11.58 0.86
CA ASP A 3 11.86 10.80 0.82
C ASP A 3 12.09 9.45 1.52
N PRO A 4 11.59 9.26 2.76
CA PRO A 4 11.82 8.03 3.50
C PRO A 4 11.15 6.83 2.82
N ARG A 5 11.92 5.73 2.65
CA ARG A 5 11.49 4.53 1.93
C ARG A 5 10.74 3.53 2.80
N VAL A 6 10.78 3.70 4.10
CA VAL A 6 10.11 2.81 5.06
C VAL A 6 8.73 3.34 5.39
N ILE A 7 7.73 2.49 5.27
CA ILE A 7 6.36 2.72 5.72
C ILE A 7 6.10 1.78 6.90
N VAL A 8 5.96 2.34 8.09
CA VAL A 8 5.66 1.56 9.31
C VAL A 8 4.17 1.21 9.33
N ALA A 9 3.87 -0.08 9.27
CA ALA A 9 2.50 -0.56 9.42
C ALA A 9 2.10 -0.54 10.90
N LEU A 10 1.18 0.35 11.23
CA LEU A 10 0.55 0.42 12.56
C LEU A 10 -0.56 -0.64 12.62
N ASP A 11 -0.42 -1.60 13.51
CA ASP A 11 -1.39 -2.68 13.73
C ASP A 11 -1.65 -2.76 15.25
N TYR A 12 -2.47 -1.82 15.77
CA TYR A 12 -2.82 -1.67 17.18
C TYR A 12 -4.34 -1.67 17.34
N ASP A 13 -4.82 -2.33 18.38
CA ASP A 13 -6.22 -2.34 18.80
C ASP A 13 -6.54 -1.22 19.83
N ASN A 14 -5.52 -0.52 20.31
CA ASN A 14 -5.65 0.58 21.27
C ASN A 14 -5.00 1.87 20.74
N LYS A 15 -5.76 2.96 20.76
CA LYS A 15 -5.36 4.26 20.22
C LYS A 15 -4.18 4.89 20.98
N ASP A 16 -4.21 4.83 22.31
CA ASP A 16 -3.19 5.48 23.14
C ASP A 16 -1.85 4.77 23.01
N THR A 17 -1.87 3.43 22.96
CA THR A 17 -0.68 2.61 22.69
C THR A 17 -0.10 2.92 21.31
N ALA A 18 -0.94 3.07 20.28
CA ALA A 18 -0.50 3.45 18.95
C ALA A 18 0.16 4.82 18.93
N LEU A 19 -0.45 5.83 19.58
CA LEU A 19 0.10 7.18 19.64
C LEU A 19 1.40 7.23 20.44
N ALA A 20 1.48 6.52 21.57
CA ALA A 20 2.71 6.42 22.37
C ALA A 20 3.88 5.77 21.60
N PHE A 21 3.57 4.84 20.69
CA PHE A 21 4.57 4.28 19.76
C PHE A 21 4.97 5.30 18.70
N VAL A 22 4.01 5.99 18.06
CA VAL A 22 4.25 7.01 17.04
C VAL A 22 5.11 8.16 17.59
N ASP A 23 4.93 8.54 18.85
CA ASP A 23 5.73 9.60 19.51
C ASP A 23 7.23 9.26 19.65
N LYS A 24 7.62 7.99 19.45
CA LYS A 24 9.02 7.55 19.41
C LYS A 24 9.62 7.56 18.00
N LEU A 25 8.80 7.79 16.98
CA LEU A 25 9.24 7.77 15.57
C LEU A 25 9.61 9.19 15.10
N ASP A 26 10.53 9.24 14.14
CA ASP A 26 10.89 10.46 13.43
C ASP A 26 10.23 10.49 12.04
N SER A 27 9.37 11.48 11.79
CA SER A 27 8.65 11.64 10.51
C SER A 27 9.59 11.91 9.32
N SER A 28 10.83 12.31 9.55
CA SER A 28 11.84 12.45 8.49
C SER A 28 12.44 11.10 8.03
N LEU A 29 12.28 10.03 8.83
CA LEU A 29 12.87 8.72 8.59
C LEU A 29 11.87 7.67 8.11
N CYS A 30 10.57 7.86 8.37
CA CYS A 30 9.54 6.90 7.97
C CYS A 30 8.19 7.56 7.70
N LYS A 31 7.35 6.84 6.98
CA LYS A 31 5.93 7.11 6.78
C LYS A 31 5.12 6.13 7.61
N LEU A 32 3.81 6.36 7.77
CA LEU A 32 2.94 5.49 8.56
C LEU A 32 1.85 4.87 7.66
N LYS A 33 1.48 3.62 7.94
CA LYS A 33 0.32 2.98 7.32
C LYS A 33 -0.76 2.70 8.36
N VAL A 34 -1.98 3.15 8.06
CA VAL A 34 -3.18 2.84 8.83
C VAL A 34 -4.02 1.85 8.03
N GLY A 35 -4.22 0.65 8.59
CA GLY A 35 -5.01 -0.42 7.98
C GLY A 35 -6.49 -0.36 8.37
N LYS A 36 -7.25 -1.35 7.87
CA LYS A 36 -8.71 -1.46 8.04
C LYS A 36 -9.13 -1.50 9.51
N GLU A 37 -8.45 -2.30 10.36
CA GLU A 37 -8.77 -2.45 11.78
C GLU A 37 -8.72 -1.10 12.49
N MET A 38 -7.57 -0.43 12.44
CA MET A 38 -7.39 0.85 13.13
C MET A 38 -8.32 1.94 12.60
N PHE A 39 -8.55 1.98 11.28
CA PHE A 39 -9.49 2.95 10.71
C PHE A 39 -10.93 2.67 11.13
N THR A 40 -11.33 1.39 11.22
CA THR A 40 -12.67 1.00 11.69
C THR A 40 -12.87 1.35 13.16
N LEU A 41 -11.83 1.15 14.01
CA LEU A 41 -11.90 1.43 15.44
C LEU A 41 -11.82 2.94 15.75
N PHE A 42 -10.95 3.69 15.06
CA PHE A 42 -10.57 5.04 15.48
C PHE A 42 -10.99 6.13 14.49
N GLY A 43 -11.44 5.75 13.30
CA GLY A 43 -11.99 6.66 12.29
C GLY A 43 -10.97 7.66 11.71
N PRO A 44 -11.49 8.68 10.98
CA PRO A 44 -10.65 9.66 10.29
C PRO A 44 -9.87 10.58 11.23
N GLU A 45 -10.35 10.81 12.45
CA GLU A 45 -9.68 11.70 13.41
C GLU A 45 -8.32 11.15 13.86
N PHE A 46 -8.16 9.82 13.90
CA PHE A 46 -6.87 9.21 14.14
C PHE A 46 -5.88 9.49 13.01
N VAL A 47 -6.32 9.38 11.77
CA VAL A 47 -5.50 9.69 10.58
C VAL A 47 -5.06 11.15 10.59
N LYS A 48 -5.98 12.08 10.86
CA LYS A 48 -5.66 13.51 10.99
C LYS A 48 -4.65 13.79 12.10
N ALA A 49 -4.74 13.08 13.23
CA ALA A 49 -3.78 13.24 14.34
C ALA A 49 -2.36 12.81 13.92
N LEU A 50 -2.21 11.76 13.11
CA LEU A 50 -0.91 11.34 12.58
C LEU A 50 -0.34 12.36 11.58
N ILE A 51 -1.19 12.89 10.69
CA ILE A 51 -0.81 13.94 9.73
C ILE A 51 -0.38 15.21 10.48
N ALA A 52 -1.11 15.62 11.52
CA ALA A 52 -0.76 16.78 12.35
C ALA A 52 0.58 16.62 13.09
N LYS A 53 1.04 15.38 13.33
CA LYS A 53 2.39 15.08 13.85
C LYS A 53 3.49 15.13 12.78
N GLY A 54 3.15 15.48 11.52
CA GLY A 54 4.08 15.64 10.41
C GLY A 54 4.38 14.35 9.62
N PHE A 55 3.62 13.27 9.85
CA PHE A 55 3.81 12.04 9.09
C PHE A 55 3.04 12.02 7.78
N ASP A 56 3.66 11.55 6.72
CA ASP A 56 2.97 11.04 5.54
C ASP A 56 2.22 9.75 5.89
N VAL A 57 0.91 9.72 5.64
CA VAL A 57 0.05 8.57 5.98
C VAL A 57 -0.41 7.83 4.71
N PHE A 58 -0.13 6.54 4.66
CA PHE A 58 -0.74 5.61 3.72
C PHE A 58 -2.00 5.00 4.34
N LEU A 59 -3.17 5.37 3.81
CA LEU A 59 -4.46 4.81 4.21
C LEU A 59 -4.75 3.53 3.41
N ASP A 60 -4.48 2.38 4.04
CA ASP A 60 -4.49 1.05 3.42
C ASP A 60 -5.86 0.35 3.60
N LEU A 61 -6.90 0.86 2.95
CA LEU A 61 -8.26 0.33 3.05
C LEU A 61 -8.64 -0.64 1.91
N LYS A 62 -7.88 -0.64 0.81
CA LYS A 62 -8.07 -1.54 -0.33
C LYS A 62 -9.49 -1.46 -0.89
N PHE A 63 -9.94 -0.26 -1.25
CA PHE A 63 -11.29 -0.04 -1.77
C PHE A 63 -11.57 -0.91 -3.00
N HIS A 64 -12.73 -1.56 -2.98
CA HIS A 64 -13.17 -2.44 -4.05
C HIS A 64 -14.70 -2.47 -4.09
N ASP A 65 -15.30 -1.77 -5.04
CA ASP A 65 -16.74 -1.63 -5.21
C ASP A 65 -17.01 -1.12 -6.64
N ILE A 66 -18.25 -0.81 -6.98
CA ILE A 66 -18.61 -0.15 -8.24
C ILE A 66 -17.88 1.19 -8.39
N PRO A 67 -17.61 1.65 -9.63
CA PRO A 67 -16.76 2.82 -9.89
C PRO A 67 -17.14 4.07 -9.09
N ASN A 68 -18.40 4.42 -9.04
CA ASN A 68 -18.88 5.63 -8.34
C ASN A 68 -18.64 5.57 -6.81
N THR A 69 -18.80 4.40 -6.19
CA THR A 69 -18.58 4.22 -4.75
C THR A 69 -17.10 4.37 -4.42
N VAL A 70 -16.23 3.71 -5.21
CA VAL A 70 -14.76 3.78 -5.00
C VAL A 70 -14.25 5.20 -5.27
N ALA A 71 -14.75 5.88 -6.31
CA ALA A 71 -14.41 7.27 -6.60
C ALA A 71 -14.66 8.19 -5.41
N LYS A 72 -15.86 8.11 -4.80
CA LYS A 72 -16.24 8.91 -3.62
C LYS A 72 -15.39 8.56 -2.39
N ALA A 73 -15.08 7.27 -2.18
CA ALA A 73 -14.23 6.82 -1.08
C ALA A 73 -12.78 7.33 -1.22
N CYS A 74 -12.20 7.24 -2.43
CA CYS A 74 -10.85 7.75 -2.72
C CYS A 74 -10.79 9.28 -2.59
N LYS A 75 -11.82 10.01 -3.06
CA LYS A 75 -11.92 11.46 -2.88
C LYS A 75 -11.94 11.83 -1.40
N ALA A 76 -12.79 11.17 -0.60
CA ALA A 76 -12.87 11.42 0.83
C ALA A 76 -11.54 11.13 1.54
N ALA A 77 -10.84 10.06 1.17
CA ALA A 77 -9.50 9.75 1.68
C ALA A 77 -8.48 10.85 1.32
N ALA A 78 -8.49 11.33 0.07
CA ALA A 78 -7.62 12.44 -0.34
C ALA A 78 -7.92 13.73 0.43
N GLU A 79 -9.20 14.05 0.66
CA GLU A 79 -9.64 15.22 1.43
C GLU A 79 -9.27 15.15 2.92
N LEU A 80 -9.01 13.95 3.48
CA LEU A 80 -8.40 13.82 4.80
C LEU A 80 -6.94 14.29 4.85
N GLY A 81 -6.29 14.48 3.71
CA GLY A 81 -4.89 14.89 3.61
C GLY A 81 -3.90 13.73 3.60
N VAL A 82 -4.33 12.50 3.31
CA VAL A 82 -3.42 11.34 3.26
C VAL A 82 -2.43 11.46 2.10
N TRP A 83 -1.21 10.98 2.31
CA TRP A 83 -0.17 10.92 1.28
C TRP A 83 -0.48 9.85 0.23
N MET A 84 -1.04 8.70 0.64
CA MET A 84 -1.32 7.57 -0.24
C MET A 84 -2.61 6.85 0.17
N VAL A 85 -3.35 6.34 -0.83
CA VAL A 85 -4.52 5.48 -0.66
C VAL A 85 -4.50 4.35 -1.70
N ASN A 86 -5.16 3.23 -1.44
CA ASN A 86 -5.18 2.12 -2.39
C ASN A 86 -6.59 1.59 -2.69
N VAL A 87 -6.68 1.01 -3.88
CA VAL A 87 -7.83 0.24 -4.37
C VAL A 87 -7.38 -1.18 -4.71
N HIS A 88 -8.29 -2.08 -5.08
CA HIS A 88 -7.93 -3.35 -5.72
C HIS A 88 -7.91 -3.23 -7.25
N ALA A 89 -6.84 -3.68 -7.90
CA ALA A 89 -6.73 -3.68 -9.38
C ALA A 89 -7.78 -4.59 -10.04
N SER A 90 -8.20 -5.64 -9.33
CA SER A 90 -9.28 -6.55 -9.78
C SER A 90 -10.66 -5.89 -9.91
N GLY A 91 -10.84 -4.68 -9.39
CA GLY A 91 -12.04 -3.86 -9.64
C GLY A 91 -12.17 -3.39 -11.09
N GLY A 92 -11.10 -3.53 -11.90
CA GLY A 92 -11.10 -3.26 -13.33
C GLY A 92 -10.81 -1.82 -13.70
N LEU A 93 -10.57 -1.62 -15.00
CA LEU A 93 -10.15 -0.33 -15.56
C LEU A 93 -11.13 0.83 -15.23
N PRO A 94 -12.47 0.69 -15.41
CA PRO A 94 -13.39 1.79 -15.13
C PRO A 94 -13.39 2.23 -13.67
N MET A 95 -13.27 1.27 -12.72
CA MET A 95 -13.23 1.59 -11.29
C MET A 95 -11.96 2.37 -10.93
N MET A 96 -10.80 1.94 -11.44
CA MET A 96 -9.52 2.61 -11.18
C MET A 96 -9.46 4.00 -11.81
N GLN A 97 -9.96 4.16 -13.04
CA GLN A 97 -10.04 5.47 -13.71
C GLN A 97 -10.94 6.45 -12.96
N ALA A 98 -12.13 6.02 -12.53
CA ALA A 98 -13.03 6.83 -11.73
C ALA A 98 -12.39 7.26 -10.39
N ALA A 99 -11.66 6.37 -9.75
CA ALA A 99 -10.92 6.68 -8.52
C ALA A 99 -9.81 7.73 -8.78
N LYS A 100 -9.03 7.58 -9.88
CA LYS A 100 -7.96 8.53 -10.23
C LYS A 100 -8.51 9.93 -10.52
N GLU A 101 -9.58 10.02 -11.29
CA GLU A 101 -10.26 11.29 -11.59
C GLU A 101 -10.79 11.96 -10.32
N ALA A 102 -11.38 11.18 -9.41
CA ALA A 102 -11.90 11.69 -8.16
C ALA A 102 -10.81 12.24 -7.23
N VAL A 103 -9.65 11.58 -7.16
CA VAL A 103 -8.48 12.10 -6.44
C VAL A 103 -7.93 13.36 -7.09
N ALA A 104 -7.79 13.38 -8.42
CA ALA A 104 -7.29 14.55 -9.16
C ALA A 104 -8.16 15.81 -9.01
N THR A 105 -9.45 15.63 -8.74
CA THR A 105 -10.43 16.72 -8.53
C THR A 105 -10.72 17.00 -7.05
N SER A 106 -9.99 16.38 -6.11
CA SER A 106 -10.10 16.62 -4.68
C SER A 106 -9.33 17.87 -4.23
N SER A 107 -9.50 18.27 -2.97
CA SER A 107 -8.69 19.33 -2.36
C SER A 107 -7.22 18.96 -2.16
N ASN A 108 -6.86 17.65 -2.26
CA ASN A 108 -5.49 17.15 -2.19
C ASN A 108 -5.15 16.25 -3.38
N PRO A 109 -4.98 16.80 -4.61
CA PRO A 109 -4.72 16.05 -5.82
C PRO A 109 -3.34 15.38 -5.84
N GLN A 110 -2.47 15.70 -4.87
CA GLN A 110 -1.14 15.10 -4.72
C GLN A 110 -1.18 13.71 -4.08
N THR A 111 -2.32 13.30 -3.51
CA THR A 111 -2.48 11.97 -2.92
C THR A 111 -2.15 10.89 -3.96
N LYS A 112 -1.22 10.01 -3.62
CA LYS A 112 -0.86 8.87 -4.44
C LYS A 112 -1.97 7.83 -4.41
N LEU A 113 -2.43 7.41 -5.58
CA LEU A 113 -3.42 6.34 -5.71
C LEU A 113 -2.76 5.11 -6.33
N ILE A 114 -2.67 4.03 -5.56
CA ILE A 114 -2.06 2.77 -6.00
C ILE A 114 -3.07 1.62 -5.97
N ALA A 115 -2.78 0.52 -6.68
CA ALA A 115 -3.68 -0.63 -6.68
C ALA A 115 -3.02 -1.90 -6.13
N VAL A 116 -3.77 -2.65 -5.33
CA VAL A 116 -3.37 -3.97 -4.86
C VAL A 116 -3.55 -4.98 -5.99
N THR A 117 -2.49 -5.73 -6.30
CA THR A 117 -2.50 -6.80 -7.31
C THR A 117 -2.97 -8.12 -6.69
N VAL A 118 -2.05 -9.06 -6.42
CA VAL A 118 -2.32 -10.30 -5.70
C VAL A 118 -1.81 -10.16 -4.28
N LEU A 119 -2.61 -10.51 -3.29
CA LEU A 119 -2.21 -10.44 -1.88
C LEU A 119 -0.97 -11.31 -1.63
N THR A 120 0.01 -10.79 -0.91
CA THR A 120 1.28 -11.49 -0.65
C THR A 120 1.15 -12.72 0.25
N SER A 121 0.00 -12.88 0.90
CA SER A 121 -0.39 -14.09 1.65
C SER A 121 -1.00 -15.19 0.79
N MET A 122 -1.37 -14.87 -0.46
CA MET A 122 -2.02 -15.79 -1.39
C MET A 122 -0.98 -16.59 -2.18
N ASP A 123 -1.10 -17.91 -2.17
CA ASP A 123 -0.34 -18.82 -3.03
C ASP A 123 -1.09 -19.17 -4.33
N GLU A 124 -0.48 -20.00 -5.15
CA GLU A 124 -1.04 -20.40 -6.45
C GLU A 124 -2.36 -21.16 -6.32
N ALA A 125 -2.49 -22.04 -5.32
CA ALA A 125 -3.72 -22.81 -5.10
C ALA A 125 -4.89 -21.89 -4.70
N GLN A 126 -4.64 -20.96 -3.79
CA GLN A 126 -5.64 -19.96 -3.37
C GLN A 126 -6.02 -18.98 -4.49
N LEU A 127 -5.05 -18.62 -5.36
CA LEU A 127 -5.35 -17.81 -6.53
C LEU A 127 -6.23 -18.56 -7.54
N ALA A 128 -5.99 -19.86 -7.74
CA ALA A 128 -6.77 -20.69 -8.66
C ALA A 128 -8.25 -20.80 -8.27
N ASP A 129 -8.60 -20.64 -6.98
CA ASP A 129 -10.00 -20.60 -6.52
C ASP A 129 -10.78 -19.39 -7.05
N VAL A 130 -10.09 -18.29 -7.42
CA VAL A 130 -10.72 -17.04 -7.86
C VAL A 130 -10.38 -16.68 -9.31
N VAL A 131 -9.21 -17.09 -9.80
CA VAL A 131 -8.75 -16.85 -11.18
C VAL A 131 -8.08 -18.12 -11.70
N SER A 132 -8.70 -18.82 -12.64
CA SER A 132 -8.15 -20.03 -13.23
C SER A 132 -7.13 -19.77 -14.35
N GLY A 133 -6.16 -20.67 -14.51
CA GLY A 133 -5.26 -20.71 -15.65
C GLY A 133 -4.14 -19.67 -15.66
N VAL A 134 -3.83 -19.04 -14.54
CA VAL A 134 -2.73 -18.07 -14.39
C VAL A 134 -1.94 -18.31 -13.12
N THR A 135 -0.63 -18.09 -13.18
CA THR A 135 0.22 -18.06 -11.98
C THR A 135 0.07 -16.73 -11.24
N PRO A 136 0.44 -16.64 -9.94
CA PRO A 136 0.49 -15.37 -9.22
C PRO A 136 1.29 -14.29 -9.94
N GLU A 137 2.44 -14.61 -10.50
CA GLU A 137 3.29 -13.68 -11.25
C GLU A 137 2.59 -13.17 -12.52
N GLN A 138 1.99 -14.06 -13.32
CA GLN A 138 1.25 -13.66 -14.51
C GLN A 138 0.09 -12.73 -14.16
N GLN A 139 -0.65 -13.02 -13.09
CA GLN A 139 -1.76 -12.19 -12.63
C GLN A 139 -1.27 -10.84 -12.13
N VAL A 140 -0.16 -10.77 -11.40
CA VAL A 140 0.45 -9.52 -10.95
C VAL A 140 0.85 -8.65 -12.13
N LEU A 141 1.56 -9.20 -13.12
CA LEU A 141 1.95 -8.45 -14.32
C LEU A 141 0.75 -7.92 -15.10
N ARG A 142 -0.31 -8.73 -15.24
CA ARG A 142 -1.56 -8.31 -15.90
C ARG A 142 -2.25 -7.17 -15.14
N LEU A 143 -2.35 -7.26 -13.82
CA LEU A 143 -2.99 -6.25 -12.98
C LEU A 143 -2.14 -4.97 -12.91
N ALA A 144 -0.81 -5.08 -12.92
CA ALA A 144 0.09 -3.93 -12.98
C ALA A 144 -0.08 -3.13 -14.27
N ALA A 145 -0.09 -3.81 -15.41
CA ALA A 145 -0.33 -3.17 -16.72
C ALA A 145 -1.72 -2.49 -16.77
N LEU A 146 -2.75 -3.12 -16.19
CA LEU A 146 -4.08 -2.52 -16.11
C LEU A 146 -4.10 -1.28 -15.21
N THR A 147 -3.35 -1.31 -14.11
CA THR A 147 -3.21 -0.19 -13.16
C THR A 147 -2.50 1.01 -13.80
N GLU A 148 -1.40 0.76 -14.50
CA GLU A 148 -0.69 1.80 -15.26
C GLU A 148 -1.56 2.40 -16.37
N LYS A 149 -2.29 1.56 -17.12
CA LYS A 149 -3.26 2.00 -18.13
C LYS A 149 -4.37 2.89 -17.53
N ALA A 150 -4.75 2.65 -16.29
CA ALA A 150 -5.73 3.48 -15.57
C ALA A 150 -5.15 4.83 -15.11
N GLY A 151 -3.83 5.05 -15.23
CA GLY A 151 -3.13 6.25 -14.80
C GLY A 151 -2.87 6.33 -13.29
N LEU A 152 -2.90 5.20 -12.57
CA LEU A 152 -2.56 5.17 -11.16
C LEU A 152 -1.06 5.29 -10.94
N ASP A 153 -0.67 5.70 -9.73
CA ASP A 153 0.72 6.02 -9.39
C ASP A 153 1.59 4.77 -9.11
N GLY A 154 0.99 3.58 -8.97
CA GLY A 154 1.74 2.36 -8.69
C GLY A 154 0.88 1.22 -8.17
N ILE A 155 1.53 0.22 -7.61
CA ILE A 155 0.90 -1.01 -7.12
C ILE A 155 1.43 -1.45 -5.75
N VAL A 156 0.64 -2.31 -5.08
CA VAL A 156 1.12 -3.17 -4.00
C VAL A 156 1.44 -4.54 -4.59
N CYS A 157 2.67 -5.01 -4.41
CA CYS A 157 3.18 -6.29 -4.92
C CYS A 157 4.18 -6.93 -3.95
N SER A 158 4.54 -8.20 -4.16
CA SER A 158 5.66 -8.82 -3.46
C SER A 158 7.00 -8.30 -3.99
N ALA A 159 8.02 -8.21 -3.13
CA ALA A 159 9.38 -7.89 -3.57
C ALA A 159 9.96 -8.92 -4.56
N GLN A 160 9.48 -10.16 -4.53
CA GLN A 160 9.89 -11.21 -5.46
C GLN A 160 9.48 -10.91 -6.91
N GLU A 161 8.45 -10.10 -7.11
CA GLU A 161 7.93 -9.70 -8.43
C GLU A 161 8.58 -8.40 -8.95
N ALA A 162 9.36 -7.71 -8.11
CA ALA A 162 9.86 -6.37 -8.41
C ALA A 162 10.75 -6.31 -9.65
N CYS A 163 11.66 -7.26 -9.85
CA CYS A 163 12.53 -7.31 -11.03
C CYS A 163 11.70 -7.42 -12.33
N ALA A 164 10.76 -8.38 -12.39
CA ALA A 164 9.91 -8.58 -13.57
C ALA A 164 8.99 -7.38 -13.84
N LEU A 165 8.56 -6.68 -12.80
CA LEU A 165 7.79 -5.45 -12.91
C LEU A 165 8.65 -4.30 -13.43
N ARG A 166 9.90 -4.14 -12.97
CA ARG A 166 10.82 -3.09 -13.45
C ARG A 166 11.25 -3.26 -14.89
N GLU A 167 11.25 -4.46 -15.43
CA GLU A 167 11.46 -4.69 -16.87
C GLU A 167 10.35 -4.08 -17.75
N LYS A 168 9.15 -3.84 -17.18
CA LYS A 168 7.95 -3.40 -17.91
C LYS A 168 7.46 -2.00 -17.54
N HIS A 169 7.84 -1.51 -16.38
CA HIS A 169 7.36 -0.24 -15.82
C HIS A 169 8.52 0.64 -15.39
N SER A 170 8.40 1.94 -15.61
CA SER A 170 9.42 2.94 -15.23
C SER A 170 9.58 3.04 -13.71
N ASP A 171 10.64 3.72 -13.27
CA ASP A 171 10.91 3.98 -11.84
C ASP A 171 9.85 4.90 -11.21
N ASP A 172 9.14 5.71 -11.99
CA ASP A 172 8.05 6.56 -11.53
C ASP A 172 6.80 5.75 -11.13
N PHE A 173 6.64 4.53 -11.66
CA PHE A 173 5.56 3.62 -11.26
C PHE A 173 5.92 2.95 -9.94
N LEU A 174 5.24 3.32 -8.86
CA LEU A 174 5.59 2.93 -7.50
C LEU A 174 5.35 1.44 -7.23
N LEU A 175 6.36 0.76 -6.70
CA LEU A 175 6.25 -0.59 -6.16
C LEU A 175 6.27 -0.51 -4.63
N VAL A 176 5.10 -0.69 -4.00
CA VAL A 176 4.92 -0.65 -2.55
C VAL A 176 4.81 -2.07 -2.03
N THR A 177 5.72 -2.49 -1.17
CA THR A 177 5.94 -3.92 -0.93
C THR A 177 5.86 -4.27 0.55
N PRO A 178 4.82 -5.03 0.97
CA PRO A 178 4.77 -5.68 2.27
C PRO A 178 5.60 -6.99 2.26
N GLY A 179 5.69 -7.65 3.42
CA GLY A 179 6.44 -8.91 3.53
C GLY A 179 7.95 -8.70 3.65
N ILE A 180 8.38 -7.51 4.02
CA ILE A 180 9.80 -7.19 4.23
C ILE A 180 10.20 -7.62 5.63
N ARG A 181 11.30 -8.40 5.70
CA ARG A 181 11.84 -8.94 6.95
C ARG A 181 13.36 -8.77 7.01
N PRO A 182 13.92 -8.14 8.05
CA PRO A 182 15.34 -8.19 8.30
C PRO A 182 15.84 -9.65 8.48
N VAL A 183 17.12 -9.86 8.29
CA VAL A 183 17.75 -11.18 8.50
C VAL A 183 17.46 -11.65 9.93
N GLY A 184 16.97 -12.87 10.08
CA GLY A 184 16.64 -13.48 11.38
C GLY A 184 15.28 -13.11 11.95
N ALA A 185 14.51 -12.23 11.31
CA ALA A 185 13.15 -11.91 11.75
C ALA A 185 12.14 -13.00 11.33
N ASP A 186 11.14 -13.23 12.19
CA ASP A 186 10.06 -14.18 11.91
C ASP A 186 9.23 -13.77 10.70
N ALA A 187 8.98 -14.71 9.79
CA ALA A 187 8.14 -14.51 8.60
C ALA A 187 6.66 -14.25 8.98
N GLY A 188 6.18 -14.89 10.06
CA GLY A 188 4.79 -14.80 10.52
C GLY A 188 3.80 -15.29 9.46
N ASP A 189 2.82 -14.47 9.13
CA ASP A 189 1.77 -14.72 8.12
C ASP A 189 2.21 -14.45 6.67
N GLN A 190 3.44 -13.98 6.46
CA GLN A 190 3.95 -13.67 5.12
C GLN A 190 4.59 -14.90 4.48
N LYS A 191 4.12 -15.28 3.28
CA LYS A 191 4.65 -16.43 2.51
C LYS A 191 5.79 -16.03 1.57
N ARG A 192 5.82 -14.77 1.12
CA ARG A 192 6.78 -14.23 0.15
C ARG A 192 7.56 -13.08 0.80
N VAL A 193 8.67 -13.41 1.47
CA VAL A 193 9.50 -12.45 2.22
C VAL A 193 10.80 -12.13 1.50
N MET A 194 11.34 -10.93 1.74
CA MET A 194 12.64 -10.48 1.26
C MET A 194 13.27 -9.53 2.28
N THR A 195 14.60 -9.43 2.32
CA THR A 195 15.30 -8.47 3.19
C THR A 195 15.17 -7.04 2.64
N PRO A 196 15.23 -6.00 3.50
CA PRO A 196 15.19 -4.62 3.03
C PRO A 196 16.23 -4.29 1.95
N PRO A 197 17.54 -4.64 2.11
CA PRO A 197 18.54 -4.35 1.09
C PRO A 197 18.27 -5.05 -0.25
N ASP A 198 17.81 -6.30 -0.21
CA ASP A 198 17.54 -7.06 -1.44
C ASP A 198 16.29 -6.53 -2.15
N ALA A 199 15.25 -6.15 -1.40
CA ALA A 199 14.06 -5.52 -1.97
C ALA A 199 14.40 -4.18 -2.66
N MET A 200 15.25 -3.36 -2.04
CA MET A 200 15.70 -2.10 -2.66
C MET A 200 16.52 -2.34 -3.93
N LYS A 201 17.42 -3.36 -3.94
CA LYS A 201 18.16 -3.75 -5.14
C LYS A 201 17.26 -4.27 -6.26
N ALA A 202 16.16 -4.94 -5.90
CA ALA A 202 15.16 -5.42 -6.86
C ALA A 202 14.30 -4.30 -7.46
N GLY A 203 14.43 -3.04 -6.99
CA GLY A 203 13.74 -1.88 -7.53
C GLY A 203 12.42 -1.51 -6.81
N VAL A 204 12.21 -2.02 -5.58
CA VAL A 204 11.06 -1.61 -4.75
C VAL A 204 11.15 -0.12 -4.40
N SER A 205 10.03 0.61 -4.49
CA SER A 205 9.97 2.03 -4.16
C SER A 205 9.82 2.27 -2.66
N TYR A 206 8.91 1.52 -2.00
CA TYR A 206 8.63 1.64 -0.57
C TYR A 206 8.47 0.29 0.10
N LEU A 207 9.05 0.16 1.29
CA LEU A 207 9.06 -1.04 2.12
C LEU A 207 8.00 -0.92 3.22
N VAL A 208 6.96 -1.75 3.21
CA VAL A 208 5.96 -1.80 4.28
C VAL A 208 6.40 -2.80 5.34
N MET A 209 6.70 -2.30 6.53
CA MET A 209 7.22 -3.08 7.66
C MET A 209 6.34 -2.85 8.90
N GLY A 210 5.86 -3.93 9.51
CA GLY A 210 5.07 -3.91 10.75
C GLY A 210 5.89 -4.43 11.91
N ARG A 211 5.58 -5.68 12.36
CA ARG A 211 6.17 -6.34 13.53
C ARG A 211 7.69 -6.21 13.69
N PRO A 212 8.52 -6.28 12.61
CA PRO A 212 9.96 -6.06 12.76
C PRO A 212 10.35 -4.69 13.33
N ILE A 213 9.47 -3.71 13.29
CA ILE A 213 9.67 -2.36 13.87
C ILE A 213 8.82 -2.18 15.12
N THR A 214 7.52 -2.54 15.06
CA THR A 214 6.57 -2.27 16.14
C THR A 214 6.73 -3.16 17.37
N LYS A 215 7.50 -4.27 17.24
CA LYS A 215 7.82 -5.22 18.33
C LYS A 215 9.33 -5.36 18.59
N ALA A 216 10.14 -4.41 18.07
CA ALA A 216 11.57 -4.35 18.32
C ALA A 216 11.90 -3.83 19.73
#